data_b51f0dcb81379cfe3c77236ceb963791
#
_entry.id   b51f0dcb81379cfe3c77236ceb963791
#
_cell.length_a   1.000
_cell.length_b   1.000
_cell.length_c   1.000
_cell.angle_alpha   90.00
_cell.angle_beta   90.00
_cell.angle_gamma   90.00
#
_symmetry.space_group_name_H-M   'P 1'
#
loop_
_entity.id
_entity.type
_entity.pdbx_description
1 polymer ?
#
loop_
_entity_poly.entity_id
_entity_poly.type
_entity_poly.pdbx_seq_one_letter_code
_entity_poly.pdbx_strand_id
1 'polypeptide(L)'
;MAKVLNSEYFMNIILRIAMSSIWLYAGILKLMNPGFLNPASTQYVGFTIQYLAQGSLIKGFLYAIAIPHPQLVGILVIIGEISFGILTLFGLMTKLANTVAFYTNLIYFLSASWTGADEYGLNLLMMIIDAYFIAYGSKTLSIDSLISAKVKSFNNTKIWLLIGTIIYIVVIIYLLFSPQ
;
A
#
# COMPACT_ATOMS: atom_id res chain seq x y z
N MET A 1 7.52 6.43 37.99
CA MET A 1 8.27 5.34 37.35
C MET A 1 7.96 5.39 35.86
N ALA A 2 8.86 5.91 35.01
CA ALA A 2 8.72 5.83 33.57
C ALA A 2 8.83 4.34 33.20
N LYS A 3 7.73 3.75 32.70
CA LYS A 3 7.80 2.44 32.04
C LYS A 3 8.78 2.60 30.90
N VAL A 4 9.95 1.99 31.00
CA VAL A 4 10.87 1.82 29.88
C VAL A 4 10.02 1.21 28.78
N LEU A 5 9.82 1.94 27.68
CA LEU A 5 9.15 1.42 26.49
C LEU A 5 9.86 0.12 26.14
N ASN A 6 9.18 -1.00 26.19
CA ASN A 6 9.72 -2.26 25.74
C ASN A 6 10.25 -2.05 24.31
N SER A 7 11.45 -2.52 24.01
CA SER A 7 12.12 -2.34 22.71
C SER A 7 11.20 -2.72 21.52
N GLU A 8 10.31 -3.70 21.73
CA GLU A 8 9.31 -4.12 20.77
C GLU A 8 8.26 -3.04 20.48
N TYR A 9 7.78 -2.33 21.51
CA TYR A 9 6.82 -1.23 21.33
C TYR A 9 7.45 -0.04 20.64
N PHE A 10 8.69 0.27 21.02
CA PHE A 10 9.45 1.35 20.37
C PHE A 10 9.66 1.07 18.89
N MET A 11 10.10 -0.15 18.53
CA MET A 11 10.29 -0.54 17.14
C MET A 11 8.98 -0.51 16.34
N ASN A 12 7.86 -0.96 16.92
CA ASN A 12 6.55 -0.90 16.28
C ASN A 12 6.16 0.55 15.93
N ILE A 13 6.43 1.53 16.81
CA ILE A 13 6.16 2.95 16.55
C ILE A 13 7.07 3.48 15.43
N ILE A 14 8.37 3.17 15.46
CA ILE A 14 9.32 3.63 14.43
C ILE A 14 8.91 3.10 13.06
N LEU A 15 8.61 1.81 12.95
CA LEU A 15 8.19 1.20 11.70
C LEU A 15 6.87 1.82 11.17
N ARG A 16 5.93 2.14 12.06
CA ARG A 16 4.69 2.85 11.69
C ARG A 16 4.99 4.21 11.10
N ILE A 17 5.83 5.01 11.78
CA ILE A 17 6.22 6.33 11.31
C ILE A 17 6.93 6.23 9.96
N ALA A 18 7.89 5.33 9.81
CA ALA A 18 8.65 5.15 8.57
C ALA A 18 7.74 4.77 7.39
N MET A 19 6.91 3.71 7.56
CA MET A 19 5.99 3.27 6.52
C MET A 19 4.97 4.35 6.15
N SER A 20 4.40 5.01 7.16
CA SER A 20 3.44 6.08 6.92
C SER A 20 4.06 7.26 6.18
N SER A 21 5.31 7.62 6.51
CA SER A 21 6.01 8.71 5.84
C SER A 21 6.25 8.39 4.36
N ILE A 22 6.64 7.16 4.03
CA ILE A 22 6.85 6.73 2.63
C ILE A 22 5.52 6.81 1.86
N TRP A 23 4.46 6.20 2.38
CA TRP A 23 3.16 6.17 1.72
C TRP A 23 2.55 7.57 1.56
N LEU A 24 2.56 8.39 2.62
CA LEU A 24 2.01 9.74 2.57
C LEU A 24 2.80 10.64 1.63
N TYR A 25 4.14 10.54 1.66
CA TYR A 25 4.96 11.31 0.74
C TYR A 25 4.65 10.96 -0.73
N ALA A 26 4.61 9.67 -1.06
CA ALA A 26 4.32 9.21 -2.41
C ALA A 26 2.91 9.61 -2.87
N GLY A 27 1.90 9.40 -2.02
CA GLY A 27 0.50 9.71 -2.35
C GLY A 27 0.24 11.22 -2.47
N ILE A 28 0.80 12.02 -1.57
CA ILE A 28 0.66 13.49 -1.60
C ILE A 28 1.33 14.08 -2.83
N LEU A 29 2.54 13.63 -3.18
CA LEU A 29 3.21 14.11 -4.40
C LEU A 29 2.37 13.84 -5.65
N LYS A 30 1.77 12.65 -5.77
CA LYS A 30 0.89 12.32 -6.90
C LYS A 30 -0.38 13.16 -6.89
N LEU A 31 -1.00 13.35 -5.72
CA LEU A 31 -2.20 14.17 -5.57
C LEU A 31 -1.96 15.64 -5.94
N MET A 32 -0.82 16.18 -5.55
CA MET A 32 -0.45 17.58 -5.83
C MET A 32 0.09 17.80 -7.24
N ASN A 33 0.35 16.75 -7.99
CA ASN A 33 0.85 16.85 -9.37
C ASN A 33 -0.31 16.94 -10.37
N PRO A 34 -0.60 18.13 -10.94
CA PRO A 34 -1.71 18.29 -11.88
C PRO A 34 -1.52 17.49 -13.20
N GLY A 35 -0.28 17.10 -13.50
CA GLY A 35 0.05 16.27 -14.66
C GLY A 35 -0.20 14.78 -14.47
N PHE A 36 -0.28 14.29 -13.22
CA PHE A 36 -0.31 12.87 -12.95
C PHE A 36 -1.51 12.13 -13.57
N LEU A 37 -2.69 12.75 -13.53
CA LEU A 37 -3.91 12.20 -14.14
C LEU A 37 -4.27 12.82 -15.50
N ASN A 38 -3.46 13.73 -16.03
CA ASN A 38 -3.73 14.43 -17.26
C ASN A 38 -3.03 13.77 -18.46
N PRO A 39 -3.77 13.16 -19.42
CA PRO A 39 -3.17 12.49 -20.59
C PRO A 39 -2.32 13.40 -21.49
N ALA A 40 -2.53 14.72 -21.45
CA ALA A 40 -1.74 15.68 -22.21
C ALA A 40 -0.40 16.05 -21.55
N SER A 41 -0.17 15.62 -20.31
CA SER A 41 1.05 15.91 -19.56
C SER A 41 2.11 14.83 -19.78
N THR A 42 3.39 15.24 -19.86
CA THR A 42 4.54 14.32 -19.85
C THR A 42 4.68 13.52 -18.55
N GLN A 43 4.00 13.96 -17.47
CA GLN A 43 3.99 13.31 -16.16
C GLN A 43 2.78 12.37 -15.95
N TYR A 44 2.08 12.07 -17.04
CA TYR A 44 0.89 11.22 -16.99
C TYR A 44 1.21 9.80 -16.53
N VAL A 45 0.44 9.30 -15.58
CA VAL A 45 0.59 7.95 -15.01
C VAL A 45 0.54 6.85 -16.08
N GLY A 46 -0.24 7.05 -17.16
CA GLY A 46 -0.32 6.10 -18.27
C GLY A 46 1.03 5.85 -18.96
N PHE A 47 1.87 6.87 -19.10
CA PHE A 47 3.22 6.69 -19.66
C PHE A 47 4.12 5.92 -18.68
N THR A 48 3.99 6.16 -17.39
CA THR A 48 4.71 5.39 -16.37
C THR A 48 4.32 3.92 -16.43
N ILE A 49 3.02 3.59 -16.49
CA ILE A 49 2.54 2.21 -16.57
C ILE A 49 3.06 1.54 -17.86
N GLN A 50 3.01 2.22 -19.00
CA GLN A 50 3.53 1.70 -20.28
C GLN A 50 5.04 1.45 -20.23
N TYR A 51 5.81 2.36 -19.62
CA TYR A 51 7.24 2.18 -19.42
C TYR A 51 7.53 0.96 -18.55
N LEU A 52 6.87 0.85 -17.38
CA LEU A 52 7.06 -0.27 -16.48
C LEU A 52 6.69 -1.61 -17.14
N ALA A 53 5.68 -1.65 -17.98
CA ALA A 53 5.26 -2.87 -18.67
C ALA A 53 6.32 -3.45 -19.62
N GLN A 54 7.32 -2.67 -20.06
CA GLN A 54 8.34 -3.15 -21.00
C GLN A 54 9.20 -4.28 -20.41
N GLY A 55 9.63 -4.14 -19.15
CA GLY A 55 10.47 -5.14 -18.45
C GLY A 55 9.79 -5.84 -17.28
N SER A 56 8.48 -5.62 -17.07
CA SER A 56 7.72 -6.18 -15.97
C SER A 56 7.63 -7.71 -16.02
N LEU A 57 7.77 -8.35 -14.85
CA LEU A 57 7.50 -9.78 -14.67
C LEU A 57 6.01 -10.11 -14.83
N ILE A 58 5.12 -9.13 -14.64
CA ILE A 58 3.66 -9.25 -14.78
C ILE A 58 3.13 -8.46 -15.98
N LYS A 59 3.91 -8.39 -17.05
CA LYS A 59 3.58 -7.65 -18.27
C LYS A 59 2.15 -7.89 -18.77
N GLY A 60 1.72 -9.16 -18.86
CA GLY A 60 0.37 -9.52 -19.27
C GLY A 60 -0.73 -8.90 -18.40
N PHE A 61 -0.52 -8.88 -17.08
CA PHE A 61 -1.42 -8.24 -16.12
C PHE A 61 -1.52 -6.73 -16.36
N LEU A 62 -0.38 -6.06 -16.58
CA LEU A 62 -0.37 -4.61 -16.82
C LEU A 62 -1.11 -4.26 -18.13
N TYR A 63 -0.93 -5.05 -19.20
CA TYR A 63 -1.63 -4.85 -20.46
C TYR A 63 -3.13 -5.13 -20.37
N ALA A 64 -3.54 -6.11 -19.57
CA ALA A 64 -4.94 -6.47 -19.43
C ALA A 64 -5.73 -5.55 -18.49
N ILE A 65 -5.07 -4.95 -17.48
CA ILE A 65 -5.76 -4.27 -16.38
C ILE A 65 -5.35 -2.81 -16.26
N ALA A 66 -4.05 -2.51 -16.23
CA ALA A 66 -3.59 -1.16 -15.89
C ALA A 66 -3.54 -0.22 -17.10
N ILE A 67 -3.06 -0.71 -18.22
CA ILE A 67 -2.92 0.10 -19.45
C ILE A 67 -4.28 0.52 -20.06
N PRO A 68 -5.35 -0.30 -20.00
CA PRO A 68 -6.66 0.15 -20.48
C PRO A 68 -7.28 1.26 -19.63
N HIS A 69 -6.95 1.35 -18.34
CA HIS A 69 -7.59 2.26 -17.37
C HIS A 69 -6.59 3.10 -16.56
N PRO A 70 -5.63 3.81 -17.19
CA PRO A 70 -4.50 4.38 -16.47
C PRO A 70 -4.91 5.49 -15.48
N GLN A 71 -5.93 6.31 -15.82
CA GLN A 71 -6.43 7.34 -14.91
C GLN A 71 -7.09 6.72 -13.67
N LEU A 72 -7.91 5.68 -13.86
CA LEU A 72 -8.58 4.99 -12.75
C LEU A 72 -7.55 4.30 -11.85
N VAL A 73 -6.54 3.65 -12.42
CA VAL A 73 -5.41 3.09 -11.68
C VAL A 73 -4.67 4.20 -10.91
N GLY A 74 -4.41 5.34 -11.54
CA GLY A 74 -3.77 6.49 -10.89
C GLY A 74 -4.57 7.02 -9.69
N ILE A 75 -5.89 7.13 -9.81
CA ILE A 75 -6.79 7.52 -8.72
C ILE A 75 -6.73 6.50 -7.57
N LEU A 76 -6.82 5.22 -7.88
CA LEU A 76 -6.74 4.14 -6.89
C LEU A 76 -5.39 4.12 -6.17
N VAL A 77 -4.30 4.40 -6.89
CA VAL A 77 -2.95 4.54 -6.32
C VAL A 77 -2.91 5.69 -5.33
N ILE A 78 -3.39 6.89 -5.69
CA ILE A 78 -3.41 8.05 -4.79
C ILE A 78 -4.22 7.75 -3.52
N ILE A 79 -5.44 7.24 -3.68
CA ILE A 79 -6.32 6.89 -2.56
C ILE A 79 -5.68 5.82 -1.67
N GLY A 80 -5.11 4.78 -2.28
CA GLY A 80 -4.45 3.70 -1.58
C GLY A 80 -3.26 4.19 -0.76
N GLU A 81 -2.32 4.88 -1.38
CA GLU A 81 -1.09 5.37 -0.72
C GLU A 81 -1.40 6.31 0.46
N ILE A 82 -2.33 7.25 0.29
CA ILE A 82 -2.75 8.15 1.36
C ILE A 82 -3.45 7.36 2.47
N SER A 83 -4.35 6.44 2.13
CA SER A 83 -5.07 5.62 3.11
C SER A 83 -4.12 4.71 3.90
N PHE A 84 -3.18 4.02 3.23
CA PHE A 84 -2.18 3.18 3.89
C PHE A 84 -1.34 4.00 4.88
N GLY A 85 -0.90 5.18 4.45
CA GLY A 85 -0.13 6.08 5.29
C GLY A 85 -0.90 6.53 6.53
N ILE A 86 -2.13 7.03 6.37
CA ILE A 86 -2.97 7.50 7.49
C ILE A 86 -3.31 6.35 8.44
N LEU A 87 -3.81 5.23 7.91
CA LEU A 87 -4.25 4.11 8.73
C LEU A 87 -3.08 3.50 9.52
N THR A 88 -1.91 3.36 8.90
CA THR A 88 -0.70 2.85 9.55
C THR A 88 -0.19 3.86 10.59
N LEU A 89 -0.19 5.17 10.31
CA LEU A 89 0.28 6.19 11.24
C LEU A 89 -0.51 6.18 12.55
N PHE A 90 -1.83 6.20 12.46
CA PHE A 90 -2.70 6.18 13.64
C PHE A 90 -2.88 4.78 14.23
N GLY A 91 -2.38 3.76 13.55
CA GLY A 91 -2.58 2.36 13.95
C GLY A 91 -4.06 2.01 13.99
N LEU A 92 -4.79 2.37 12.93
CA LEU A 92 -6.21 2.06 12.74
C LEU A 92 -6.36 1.02 11.63
N MET A 93 -7.03 -0.09 11.92
CA MET A 93 -7.17 -1.21 10.98
C MET A 93 -5.82 -1.62 10.36
N THR A 94 -4.77 -1.60 11.18
CA THR A 94 -3.38 -1.75 10.73
C THR A 94 -3.18 -3.03 9.93
N LYS A 95 -3.75 -4.14 10.37
CA LYS A 95 -3.63 -5.42 9.66
C LYS A 95 -4.31 -5.39 8.28
N LEU A 96 -5.48 -4.75 8.19
CA LEU A 96 -6.18 -4.57 6.92
C LEU A 96 -5.37 -3.68 5.97
N ALA A 97 -4.99 -2.49 6.43
CA ALA A 97 -4.25 -1.53 5.62
C ALA A 97 -2.97 -2.13 5.06
N ASN A 98 -2.18 -2.80 5.92
CA ASN A 98 -0.94 -3.42 5.48
C ASN A 98 -1.15 -4.71 4.64
N THR A 99 -2.31 -5.38 4.73
CA THR A 99 -2.63 -6.46 3.78
C THR A 99 -2.83 -5.91 2.37
N VAL A 100 -3.60 -4.83 2.23
CA VAL A 100 -3.82 -4.21 0.91
C VAL A 100 -2.54 -3.56 0.40
N ALA A 101 -1.77 -2.89 1.27
CA ALA A 101 -0.48 -2.30 0.96
C ALA A 101 0.55 -3.36 0.50
N PHE A 102 0.58 -4.52 1.12
CA PHE A 102 1.44 -5.64 0.72
C PHE A 102 1.17 -6.07 -0.72
N TYR A 103 -0.09 -6.23 -1.11
CA TYR A 103 -0.44 -6.57 -2.50
C TYR A 103 -0.07 -5.43 -3.46
N THR A 104 -0.24 -4.19 -3.06
CA THR A 104 0.17 -3.02 -3.85
C THR A 104 1.69 -3.01 -4.04
N ASN A 105 2.47 -3.20 -2.98
CA ASN A 105 3.93 -3.31 -3.05
C ASN A 105 4.37 -4.51 -3.89
N LEU A 106 3.66 -5.63 -3.83
CA LEU A 106 3.94 -6.80 -4.66
C LEU A 106 3.74 -6.47 -6.15
N ILE A 107 2.66 -5.79 -6.52
CA ILE A 107 2.46 -5.34 -7.89
C ILE A 107 3.56 -4.34 -8.31
N TYR A 108 3.92 -3.40 -7.46
CA TYR A 108 5.01 -2.46 -7.73
C TYR A 108 6.34 -3.19 -7.91
N PHE A 109 6.67 -4.11 -7.00
CA PHE A 109 7.87 -4.93 -7.10
C PHE A 109 7.94 -5.72 -8.42
N LEU A 110 6.87 -6.44 -8.77
CA LEU A 110 6.81 -7.23 -9.99
C LEU A 110 6.81 -6.38 -11.26
N SER A 111 6.33 -5.13 -11.16
CA SER A 111 6.28 -4.21 -12.31
C SER A 111 7.58 -3.42 -12.50
N ALA A 112 8.21 -2.97 -11.42
CA ALA A 112 9.27 -1.96 -11.45
C ALA A 112 10.65 -2.48 -11.05
N SER A 113 10.80 -3.67 -10.48
CA SER A 113 12.08 -4.19 -9.97
C SER A 113 13.22 -4.24 -11.01
N TRP A 114 12.87 -4.27 -12.29
CA TRP A 114 13.82 -4.26 -13.39
C TRP A 114 14.41 -2.87 -13.68
N THR A 115 13.79 -1.81 -13.20
CA THR A 115 14.20 -0.42 -13.50
C THR A 115 15.41 0.04 -12.69
N GLY A 116 15.66 -0.58 -11.55
CA GLY A 116 16.84 -0.28 -10.73
C GLY A 116 16.79 -0.88 -9.33
N ALA A 117 17.93 -0.82 -8.66
CA ALA A 117 18.12 -1.37 -7.32
C ALA A 117 17.22 -0.67 -6.28
N ASP A 118 16.95 0.63 -6.46
CA ASP A 118 16.13 1.40 -5.55
C ASP A 118 14.68 0.90 -5.56
N GLU A 119 14.10 0.70 -6.75
CA GLU A 119 12.75 0.15 -6.89
C GLU A 119 12.66 -1.29 -6.39
N TYR A 120 13.67 -2.11 -6.67
CA TYR A 120 13.77 -3.46 -6.15
C TYR A 120 13.84 -3.46 -4.62
N GLY A 121 14.77 -2.71 -4.04
CA GLY A 121 15.05 -2.71 -2.60
C GLY A 121 13.92 -2.10 -1.78
N LEU A 122 13.38 -0.96 -2.21
CA LEU A 122 12.32 -0.24 -1.50
C LEU A 122 11.04 -1.08 -1.41
N ASN A 123 10.54 -1.58 -2.54
CA ASN A 123 9.30 -2.37 -2.54
C ASN A 123 9.46 -3.67 -1.73
N LEU A 124 10.62 -4.35 -1.82
CA LEU A 124 10.89 -5.53 -1.02
C LEU A 124 10.91 -5.23 0.49
N LEU A 125 11.57 -4.14 0.91
CA LEU A 125 11.61 -3.72 2.31
C LEU A 125 10.21 -3.39 2.82
N MET A 126 9.42 -2.65 2.04
CA MET A 126 8.06 -2.30 2.40
C MET A 126 7.19 -3.54 2.56
N MET A 127 7.29 -4.54 1.66
CA MET A 127 6.59 -5.82 1.80
C MET A 127 6.94 -6.56 3.09
N ILE A 128 8.22 -6.54 3.52
CA ILE A 128 8.66 -7.17 4.78
C ILE A 128 8.00 -6.45 5.97
N ILE A 129 7.95 -5.12 5.95
CA ILE A 129 7.34 -4.33 7.02
C ILE A 129 5.81 -4.50 7.01
N ASP A 130 5.17 -4.56 5.84
CA ASP A 130 3.74 -4.87 5.71
C ASP A 130 3.44 -6.25 6.32
N ALA A 131 4.24 -7.28 6.01
CA ALA A 131 4.09 -8.62 6.58
C ALA A 131 4.22 -8.61 8.11
N TYR A 132 5.15 -7.81 8.66
CA TYR A 132 5.25 -7.60 10.11
C TYR A 132 3.95 -7.02 10.68
N PHE A 133 3.36 -5.98 10.07
CA PHE A 133 2.12 -5.38 10.55
C PHE A 133 0.90 -6.29 10.35
N ILE A 134 0.86 -7.10 9.32
CA ILE A 134 -0.17 -8.13 9.12
C ILE A 134 -0.12 -9.14 10.28
N ALA A 135 1.07 -9.61 10.63
CA ALA A 135 1.24 -10.59 11.70
C ALA A 135 0.94 -10.02 13.09
N TYR A 136 1.53 -8.88 13.41
CA TYR A 136 1.57 -8.35 14.77
C TYR A 136 0.62 -7.17 15.03
N GLY A 137 0.23 -6.42 14.00
CA GLY A 137 -0.58 -5.21 14.10
C GLY A 137 0.12 -4.07 14.82
N SER A 138 -0.65 -3.08 15.22
CA SER A 138 -0.19 -1.97 16.08
C SER A 138 -0.38 -2.31 17.55
N LYS A 139 0.70 -2.26 18.33
CA LYS A 139 0.73 -2.75 19.72
C LYS A 139 0.49 -1.67 20.78
N THR A 140 0.94 -0.45 20.51
CA THR A 140 0.87 0.63 21.50
C THR A 140 0.66 1.97 20.81
N LEU A 141 0.13 2.97 21.54
CA LEU A 141 -0.18 4.29 21.02
C LEU A 141 -0.91 4.21 19.66
N SER A 142 -1.95 3.36 19.60
CA SER A 142 -2.70 3.06 18.38
C SER A 142 -4.18 2.93 18.67
N ILE A 143 -5.01 3.26 17.68
CA ILE A 143 -6.47 3.10 17.77
C ILE A 143 -6.82 1.62 17.87
N ASP A 144 -6.11 0.74 17.16
CA ASP A 144 -6.30 -0.72 17.24
C ASP A 144 -6.11 -1.26 18.66
N SER A 145 -5.13 -0.73 19.40
CA SER A 145 -4.90 -1.17 20.79
C SER A 145 -6.07 -0.79 21.71
N LEU A 146 -6.69 0.38 21.49
CA LEU A 146 -7.86 0.83 22.24
C LEU A 146 -9.10 0.00 21.91
N ILE A 147 -9.32 -0.32 20.63
CA ILE A 147 -10.45 -1.12 20.18
C ILE A 147 -10.29 -2.58 20.65
N SER A 148 -9.09 -3.15 20.49
CA SER A 148 -8.82 -4.55 20.87
C SER A 148 -8.97 -4.81 22.37
N ALA A 149 -8.79 -3.78 23.19
CA ALA A 149 -9.08 -3.87 24.64
C ALA A 149 -10.56 -4.17 24.93
N LYS A 150 -11.46 -3.74 24.06
CA LYS A 150 -12.92 -3.94 24.19
C LYS A 150 -13.43 -5.11 23.33
N VAL A 151 -12.86 -5.30 22.13
CA VAL A 151 -13.30 -6.28 21.13
C VAL A 151 -12.12 -7.17 20.75
N LYS A 152 -11.97 -8.31 21.42
CA LYS A 152 -10.84 -9.24 21.21
C LYS A 152 -10.73 -9.74 19.76
N SER A 153 -11.86 -9.95 19.07
CA SER A 153 -11.89 -10.40 17.67
C SER A 153 -11.33 -9.38 16.68
N PHE A 154 -11.26 -8.10 17.07
CA PHE A 154 -10.71 -7.03 16.22
C PHE A 154 -9.23 -7.26 15.87
N ASN A 155 -8.47 -7.95 16.70
CA ASN A 155 -7.06 -8.25 16.43
C ASN A 155 -6.84 -9.58 15.66
N ASN A 156 -7.88 -10.21 15.12
CA ASN A 156 -7.77 -11.49 14.42
C ASN A 156 -7.14 -11.31 13.04
N THR A 157 -5.89 -11.77 12.89
CA THR A 157 -5.12 -11.67 11.65
C THR A 157 -5.83 -12.34 10.46
N LYS A 158 -6.46 -13.51 10.66
CA LYS A 158 -7.12 -14.25 9.58
C LYS A 158 -8.29 -13.46 8.98
N ILE A 159 -9.06 -12.76 9.84
CA ILE A 159 -10.20 -11.95 9.40
C ILE A 159 -9.69 -10.78 8.54
N TRP A 160 -8.70 -10.03 9.01
CA TRP A 160 -8.19 -8.86 8.29
C TRP A 160 -7.45 -9.24 7.01
N LEU A 161 -6.71 -10.35 7.03
CA LEU A 161 -6.08 -10.89 5.83
C LEU A 161 -7.13 -11.27 4.78
N LEU A 162 -8.19 -11.97 5.19
CA LEU A 162 -9.28 -12.36 4.28
C LEU A 162 -9.99 -11.13 3.70
N ILE A 163 -10.36 -10.15 4.54
CA ILE A 163 -11.04 -8.93 4.09
C ILE A 163 -10.15 -8.13 3.14
N GLY A 164 -8.88 -7.93 3.48
CA GLY A 164 -7.95 -7.19 2.63
C GLY A 164 -7.71 -7.88 1.28
N THR A 165 -7.62 -9.20 1.28
CA THR A 165 -7.50 -9.99 0.03
C THR A 165 -8.76 -9.85 -0.83
N ILE A 166 -9.94 -9.92 -0.22
CA ILE A 166 -11.22 -9.74 -0.95
C ILE A 166 -11.30 -8.34 -1.55
N ILE A 167 -10.96 -7.30 -0.77
CA ILE A 167 -10.95 -5.92 -1.28
C ILE A 167 -10.03 -5.81 -2.50
N TYR A 168 -8.83 -6.36 -2.41
CA TYR A 168 -7.86 -6.29 -3.50
C TYR A 168 -8.34 -7.02 -4.77
N ILE A 169 -8.91 -8.22 -4.60
CA ILE A 169 -9.49 -9.00 -5.71
C ILE A 169 -10.67 -8.24 -6.35
N VAL A 170 -11.55 -7.65 -5.54
CA VAL A 170 -12.69 -6.86 -6.06
C VAL A 170 -12.21 -5.67 -6.89
N VAL A 171 -11.16 -4.97 -6.44
CA VAL A 171 -10.56 -3.87 -7.22
C VAL A 171 -10.00 -4.36 -8.56
N ILE A 172 -9.29 -5.49 -8.58
CA ILE A 172 -8.76 -6.09 -9.82
C ILE A 172 -9.91 -6.48 -10.76
N ILE A 173 -10.94 -7.14 -10.25
CA ILE A 173 -12.11 -7.53 -11.04
C ILE A 173 -12.81 -6.30 -11.58
N TYR A 174 -13.00 -5.27 -10.76
CA TYR A 174 -13.58 -4.01 -11.20
C TYR A 174 -12.81 -3.38 -12.35
N LEU A 175 -11.47 -3.30 -12.25
CA LEU A 175 -10.62 -2.79 -13.33
C LEU A 175 -10.71 -3.64 -14.61
N LEU A 176 -10.79 -4.97 -14.46
CA LEU A 176 -10.87 -5.88 -15.61
C LEU A 176 -12.16 -5.72 -16.43
N PHE A 177 -13.27 -5.39 -15.77
CA PHE A 177 -14.59 -5.27 -16.39
C PHE A 177 -15.06 -3.82 -16.56
N SER A 178 -14.25 -2.83 -16.18
CA SER A 178 -14.58 -1.42 -16.39
C SER A 178 -14.63 -1.10 -17.88
N PRO A 179 -15.58 -0.27 -18.36
CA PRO A 179 -15.58 0.21 -19.74
C PRO A 179 -14.35 1.06 -19.99
N GLN A 180 -13.78 0.91 -21.19
CA GLN A 180 -12.61 1.67 -21.66
C GLN A 180 -12.99 3.08 -22.08
#